data_6427ee9e49e55065cd7c5703ac3a31d0
#
_entry.id   6427ee9e49e55065cd7c5703ac3a31d0
#
_cell.length_a   1.000
_cell.length_b   1.000
_cell.length_c   1.000
_cell.angle_alpha   90.00
_cell.angle_beta   90.00
_cell.angle_gamma   90.00
#
_symmetry.space_group_name_H-M   'P 1'
#
loop_
_entity.id
_entity.type
_entity.pdbx_description
1 polymer ?
#
loop_
_entity_poly.entity_id
_entity_poly.type
_entity_poly.pdbx_seq_one_letter_code
_entity_poly.pdbx_strand_id
1 'polypeptide(L)'
;MITAGGIVLAGGKSRRFGSPKAFATIDGQPFYMRSVKALMPFVKRMIIVTNEDLKPFFGKGEYDVVKDMEQYTGHGPLAGIYSAMERFSYPWYAVVPVDVPFIDENVFRVMLPYCQEPVQAVIPVVNGKKEPLIAIYHHSVKDSLSLQLSRGKRSVHQWLKEIPNVCEVAMENEKPFININRQWDFETYIAKRRGMD
;
A
#
# COMPACT_ATOMS: atom_id res chain seq x y z
N MET A 1 -16.38 2.02 -14.22
CA MET A 1 -15.68 1.69 -12.95
C MET A 1 -14.70 0.60 -13.28
N ILE A 2 -13.40 0.76 -12.95
CA ILE A 2 -12.38 -0.28 -13.23
C ILE A 2 -12.62 -1.51 -12.36
N THR A 3 -12.19 -2.68 -12.85
CA THR A 3 -12.16 -3.88 -12.03
C THR A 3 -10.79 -3.98 -11.38
N ALA A 4 -10.71 -3.81 -10.07
CA ALA A 4 -9.45 -3.81 -9.35
C ALA A 4 -9.45 -4.73 -8.13
N GLY A 5 -8.25 -5.26 -7.80
CA GLY A 5 -7.93 -5.83 -6.51
C GLY A 5 -7.30 -4.77 -5.60
N GLY A 6 -7.60 -4.78 -4.30
CA GLY A 6 -6.96 -3.93 -3.31
C GLY A 6 -5.84 -4.66 -2.59
N ILE A 7 -4.66 -4.07 -2.47
CA ILE A 7 -3.51 -4.66 -1.79
C ILE A 7 -3.11 -3.77 -0.61
N VAL A 8 -3.26 -4.29 0.60
CA VAL A 8 -2.78 -3.66 1.83
C VAL A 8 -1.47 -4.32 2.24
N LEU A 9 -0.37 -3.56 2.26
CA LEU A 9 0.95 -4.05 2.62
C LEU A 9 1.16 -3.94 4.14
N ALA A 10 1.09 -5.06 4.85
CA ALA A 10 1.15 -5.15 6.31
C ALA A 10 2.30 -6.04 6.84
N GLY A 11 3.26 -6.43 5.99
CA GLY A 11 4.32 -7.40 6.31
C GLY A 11 5.58 -6.84 6.99
N GLY A 12 5.65 -5.56 7.29
CA GLY A 12 6.82 -4.93 7.88
C GLY A 12 7.12 -5.39 9.31
N LYS A 13 8.43 -5.55 9.67
CA LYS A 13 8.87 -5.99 11.02
C LYS A 13 8.65 -4.94 12.13
N SER A 14 8.22 -3.73 11.81
CA SER A 14 7.88 -2.62 12.74
C SER A 14 8.89 -2.38 13.88
N ARG A 15 10.19 -2.72 13.70
CA ARG A 15 11.22 -2.72 14.75
C ARG A 15 11.36 -1.38 15.48
N ARG A 16 11.18 -0.26 14.75
CA ARG A 16 11.31 1.10 15.32
C ARG A 16 10.03 1.57 16.01
N PHE A 17 8.91 0.88 15.78
CA PHE A 17 7.63 1.18 16.38
C PHE A 17 7.40 0.43 17.71
N GLY A 18 8.17 -0.64 17.96
CA GLY A 18 8.13 -1.44 19.20
C GLY A 18 7.00 -2.49 19.25
N SER A 19 6.02 -2.40 18.35
CA SER A 19 4.92 -3.36 18.21
C SER A 19 4.51 -3.49 16.75
N PRO A 20 3.74 -4.52 16.36
CA PRO A 20 3.26 -4.64 14.98
C PRO A 20 2.37 -3.46 14.58
N LYS A 21 2.92 -2.57 13.76
CA LYS A 21 2.30 -1.29 13.36
C LYS A 21 0.89 -1.46 12.77
N ALA A 22 0.65 -2.55 12.05
CA ALA A 22 -0.65 -2.83 11.44
C ALA A 22 -1.80 -2.79 12.46
N PHE A 23 -1.53 -3.14 13.73
CA PHE A 23 -2.53 -3.21 14.80
C PHE A 23 -2.53 -2.00 15.73
N ALA A 24 -1.63 -1.04 15.55
CA ALA A 24 -1.71 0.26 16.25
C ALA A 24 -3.03 0.95 15.89
N THR A 25 -3.65 1.65 16.86
CA THR A 25 -4.98 2.23 16.68
C THR A 25 -4.98 3.75 16.76
N ILE A 26 -5.71 4.39 15.86
CA ILE A 26 -6.11 5.80 15.96
C ILE A 26 -7.63 5.83 16.05
N ASP A 27 -8.17 6.50 17.08
CA ASP A 27 -9.61 6.57 17.34
C ASP A 27 -10.27 5.17 17.41
N GLY A 28 -9.59 4.21 18.06
CA GLY A 28 -10.05 2.82 18.20
C GLY A 28 -9.97 1.97 16.92
N GLN A 29 -9.49 2.52 15.80
CA GLN A 29 -9.42 1.81 14.54
C GLN A 29 -7.97 1.42 14.21
N PRO A 30 -7.66 0.12 13.98
CA PRO A 30 -6.34 -0.34 13.57
C PRO A 30 -5.87 0.28 12.25
N PHE A 31 -4.56 0.49 12.10
CA PHE A 31 -3.97 1.06 10.89
C PHE A 31 -4.34 0.26 9.63
N TYR A 32 -4.27 -1.08 9.69
CA TYR A 32 -4.64 -1.89 8.54
C TYR A 32 -6.10 -1.69 8.10
N MET A 33 -7.01 -1.50 9.07
CA MET A 33 -8.43 -1.26 8.76
C MET A 33 -8.67 0.11 8.11
N ARG A 34 -7.82 1.11 8.40
CA ARG A 34 -7.86 2.41 7.72
C ARG A 34 -7.47 2.26 6.25
N SER A 35 -6.40 1.49 5.97
CA SER A 35 -5.98 1.16 4.60
C SER A 35 -7.07 0.36 3.87
N VAL A 36 -7.68 -0.63 4.53
CA VAL A 36 -8.81 -1.40 3.98
C VAL A 36 -9.97 -0.49 3.61
N LYS A 37 -10.40 0.40 4.52
CA LYS A 37 -11.52 1.33 4.28
C LYS A 37 -11.26 2.28 3.12
N ALA A 38 -10.04 2.78 2.97
CA ALA A 38 -9.67 3.69 1.88
C ALA A 38 -9.80 3.03 0.49
N LEU A 39 -9.55 1.73 0.40
CA LEU A 39 -9.62 0.97 -0.86
C LEU A 39 -10.99 0.34 -1.13
N MET A 40 -11.72 -0.04 -0.07
CA MET A 40 -12.95 -0.83 -0.16
C MET A 40 -13.97 -0.33 -1.21
N PRO A 41 -14.23 0.98 -1.38
CA PRO A 41 -15.20 1.46 -2.36
C PRO A 41 -14.84 1.18 -3.83
N PHE A 42 -13.57 0.85 -4.11
CA PHE A 42 -13.03 0.82 -5.48
C PHE A 42 -12.59 -0.57 -5.94
N VAL A 43 -12.59 -1.56 -5.05
CA VAL A 43 -12.02 -2.88 -5.34
C VAL A 43 -13.04 -3.99 -5.22
N LYS A 44 -12.86 -5.04 -6.01
CA LYS A 44 -13.73 -6.23 -5.98
C LYS A 44 -13.30 -7.22 -4.89
N ARG A 45 -12.04 -7.18 -4.51
CA ARG A 45 -11.45 -8.05 -3.49
C ARG A 45 -10.36 -7.31 -2.75
N MET A 46 -10.33 -7.45 -1.45
CA MET A 46 -9.29 -6.89 -0.59
C MET A 46 -8.29 -7.99 -0.21
N ILE A 47 -7.00 -7.69 -0.35
CA ILE A 47 -5.90 -8.61 -0.10
C ILE A 47 -4.95 -7.92 0.90
N ILE A 48 -4.79 -8.51 2.08
CA ILE A 48 -3.79 -8.07 3.05
C ILE A 48 -2.56 -8.95 2.89
N VAL A 49 -1.43 -8.35 2.51
CA VAL A 49 -0.16 -9.05 2.41
C VAL A 49 0.64 -8.82 3.70
N THR A 50 0.99 -9.91 4.37
CA THR A 50 1.68 -9.87 5.66
C THR A 50 2.73 -10.98 5.76
N ASN A 51 3.40 -11.09 6.92
CA ASN A 51 4.30 -12.19 7.22
C ASN A 51 3.61 -13.29 8.04
N GLU A 52 4.30 -14.43 8.23
CA GLU A 52 3.77 -15.58 8.97
C GLU A 52 3.38 -15.23 10.41
N ASP A 53 4.22 -14.45 11.10
CA ASP A 53 4.05 -14.13 12.50
C ASP A 53 2.79 -13.29 12.75
N LEU A 54 2.45 -12.41 11.81
CA LEU A 54 1.32 -11.49 11.95
C LEU A 54 0.00 -12.03 11.39
N LYS A 55 0.06 -12.99 10.46
CA LYS A 55 -1.13 -13.54 9.80
C LYS A 55 -2.24 -13.99 10.75
N PRO A 56 -1.95 -14.69 11.89
CA PRO A 56 -2.99 -15.14 12.82
C PRO A 56 -3.76 -14.01 13.53
N PHE A 57 -3.18 -12.80 13.57
CA PHE A 57 -3.77 -11.66 14.27
C PHE A 57 -4.76 -10.86 13.42
N PHE A 58 -4.79 -11.08 12.10
CA PHE A 58 -5.83 -10.51 11.27
C PHE A 58 -7.12 -11.30 11.48
N GLY A 59 -8.12 -10.64 12.02
CA GLY A 59 -9.45 -11.24 12.26
C GLY A 59 -10.14 -11.66 10.97
N LYS A 60 -11.28 -12.34 11.10
CA LYS A 60 -12.15 -12.61 9.95
C LYS A 60 -12.76 -11.31 9.44
N GLY A 61 -12.72 -11.09 8.14
CA GLY A 61 -13.24 -9.89 7.46
C GLY A 61 -13.45 -10.17 5.97
N GLU A 62 -13.93 -9.18 5.24
CA GLU A 62 -14.11 -9.25 3.80
C GLU A 62 -12.78 -9.03 3.06
N TYR A 63 -11.74 -9.76 3.47
CA TYR A 63 -10.39 -9.71 2.89
C TYR A 63 -9.69 -11.06 3.01
N ASP A 64 -8.78 -11.30 2.07
CA ASP A 64 -7.86 -12.43 2.13
C ASP A 64 -6.55 -12.02 2.78
N VAL A 65 -6.02 -12.84 3.67
CA VAL A 65 -4.71 -12.63 4.28
C VAL A 65 -3.70 -13.59 3.66
N VAL A 66 -2.74 -13.05 2.95
CA VAL A 66 -1.71 -13.81 2.22
C VAL A 66 -0.30 -13.44 2.70
N LYS A 67 0.66 -14.32 2.41
CA LYS A 67 2.09 -14.10 2.67
C LYS A 67 2.81 -13.81 1.37
N ASP A 68 4.00 -13.20 1.48
CA ASP A 68 4.95 -13.18 0.38
C ASP A 68 5.17 -14.61 -0.16
N MET A 69 5.41 -14.72 -1.46
CA MET A 69 5.89 -15.99 -2.02
C MET A 69 7.19 -16.38 -1.33
N GLU A 70 7.36 -17.68 -1.05
CA GLU A 70 8.47 -18.20 -0.24
C GLU A 70 9.84 -17.72 -0.73
N GLN A 71 10.07 -17.77 -2.02
CA GLN A 71 11.30 -17.33 -2.68
C GLN A 71 11.61 -15.83 -2.55
N TYR A 72 10.60 -15.01 -2.22
CA TYR A 72 10.73 -13.55 -2.07
C TYR A 72 10.44 -13.07 -0.67
N THR A 73 10.34 -13.97 0.30
CA THR A 73 10.10 -13.62 1.71
C THR A 73 11.13 -12.60 2.20
N GLY A 74 10.64 -11.47 2.71
CA GLY A 74 11.48 -10.39 3.21
C GLY A 74 12.13 -9.51 2.13
N HIS A 75 11.74 -9.63 0.87
CA HIS A 75 12.20 -8.75 -0.22
C HIS A 75 11.47 -7.40 -0.26
N GLY A 76 10.72 -7.07 0.80
CA GLY A 76 10.09 -5.76 0.94
C GLY A 76 8.77 -5.63 0.18
N PRO A 77 8.29 -4.39 -0.04
CA PRO A 77 6.95 -4.16 -0.56
C PRO A 77 6.71 -4.71 -1.97
N LEU A 78 7.74 -4.76 -2.82
CA LEU A 78 7.63 -5.34 -4.16
C LEU A 78 7.24 -6.82 -4.13
N ALA A 79 7.78 -7.59 -3.17
CA ALA A 79 7.43 -9.00 -2.99
C ALA A 79 5.94 -9.15 -2.63
N GLY A 80 5.44 -8.27 -1.76
CA GLY A 80 4.03 -8.26 -1.38
C GLY A 80 3.10 -7.97 -2.55
N ILE A 81 3.41 -6.96 -3.36
CA ILE A 81 2.64 -6.61 -4.56
C ILE A 81 2.64 -7.79 -5.54
N TYR A 82 3.82 -8.34 -5.83
CA TYR A 82 3.96 -9.48 -6.74
C TYR A 82 3.19 -10.71 -6.25
N SER A 83 3.30 -11.04 -4.96
CA SER A 83 2.61 -12.18 -4.35
C SER A 83 1.09 -12.08 -4.43
N ALA A 84 0.55 -10.88 -4.32
CA ALA A 84 -0.88 -10.61 -4.51
C ALA A 84 -1.28 -10.78 -5.98
N MET A 85 -0.49 -10.21 -6.92
CA MET A 85 -0.74 -10.32 -8.37
C MET A 85 -0.63 -11.74 -8.90
N GLU A 86 0.20 -12.60 -8.27
CA GLU A 86 0.29 -14.02 -8.63
C GLU A 86 -0.94 -14.83 -8.21
N ARG A 87 -1.49 -14.52 -7.04
CA ARG A 87 -2.61 -15.29 -6.47
C ARG A 87 -3.97 -14.85 -6.95
N PHE A 88 -4.12 -13.58 -7.33
CA PHE A 88 -5.39 -12.99 -7.69
C PHE A 88 -5.26 -12.22 -9.00
N SER A 89 -6.10 -12.53 -9.98
CA SER A 89 -6.03 -11.92 -11.30
C SER A 89 -7.06 -10.79 -11.43
N TYR A 90 -6.56 -9.55 -11.52
CA TYR A 90 -7.34 -8.34 -11.79
C TYR A 90 -6.63 -7.48 -12.84
N PRO A 91 -7.36 -6.71 -13.66
CA PRO A 91 -6.74 -5.75 -14.59
C PRO A 91 -5.92 -4.69 -13.86
N TRP A 92 -6.39 -4.23 -12.70
CA TRP A 92 -5.75 -3.19 -11.91
C TRP A 92 -5.61 -3.62 -10.44
N TYR A 93 -4.61 -3.04 -9.77
CA TYR A 93 -4.36 -3.26 -8.34
C TYR A 93 -4.11 -1.92 -7.65
N ALA A 94 -4.98 -1.55 -6.72
CA ALA A 94 -4.78 -0.41 -5.85
C ALA A 94 -3.98 -0.85 -4.62
N VAL A 95 -2.86 -0.19 -4.38
CA VAL A 95 -1.88 -0.57 -3.33
C VAL A 95 -1.82 0.51 -2.27
N VAL A 96 -1.73 0.11 -1.01
CA VAL A 96 -1.51 1.00 0.13
C VAL A 96 -0.74 0.27 1.25
N PRO A 97 0.27 0.90 1.87
CA PRO A 97 0.93 0.35 3.04
C PRO A 97 0.17 0.73 4.32
N VAL A 98 0.37 -0.03 5.41
CA VAL A 98 -0.26 0.27 6.71
C VAL A 98 0.36 1.44 7.47
N ASP A 99 1.48 1.97 7.03
CA ASP A 99 2.20 3.04 7.73
C ASP A 99 1.74 4.46 7.38
N VAL A 100 0.70 4.58 6.58
CA VAL A 100 -0.01 5.83 6.26
C VAL A 100 -1.44 5.81 6.84
N PRO A 101 -1.61 5.88 8.16
CA PRO A 101 -2.91 5.66 8.79
C PRO A 101 -3.94 6.78 8.56
N PHE A 102 -3.55 7.86 7.87
CA PHE A 102 -4.44 8.96 7.51
C PHE A 102 -4.94 8.88 6.08
N ILE A 103 -4.58 7.81 5.38
CA ILE A 103 -5.07 7.52 4.03
C ILE A 103 -6.60 7.51 4.01
N ASP A 104 -7.19 8.10 2.99
CA ASP A 104 -8.63 8.10 2.77
C ASP A 104 -8.99 7.75 1.33
N GLU A 105 -10.27 7.53 1.09
CA GLU A 105 -10.78 7.13 -0.21
C GLU A 105 -10.58 8.20 -1.31
N ASN A 106 -10.47 9.48 -0.96
CA ASN A 106 -10.35 10.56 -1.93
C ASN A 106 -9.05 10.46 -2.73
N VAL A 107 -7.98 9.95 -2.12
CA VAL A 107 -6.71 9.70 -2.83
C VAL A 107 -6.95 8.79 -4.03
N PHE A 108 -7.64 7.67 -3.83
CA PHE A 108 -7.92 6.73 -4.92
C PHE A 108 -9.00 7.24 -5.87
N ARG A 109 -9.99 7.97 -5.37
CA ARG A 109 -11.05 8.60 -6.18
C ARG A 109 -10.47 9.53 -7.25
N VAL A 110 -9.46 10.33 -6.88
CA VAL A 110 -8.76 11.26 -7.79
C VAL A 110 -7.90 10.49 -8.81
N MET A 111 -7.30 9.36 -8.43
CA MET A 111 -6.41 8.58 -9.30
C MET A 111 -7.13 7.69 -10.31
N LEU A 112 -8.29 7.16 -9.95
CA LEU A 112 -9.03 6.19 -10.75
C LEU A 112 -9.35 6.61 -12.19
N PRO A 113 -9.68 7.88 -12.49
CA PRO A 113 -9.97 8.32 -13.89
C PRO A 113 -8.78 8.14 -14.83
N TYR A 114 -7.56 8.04 -14.32
CA TYR A 114 -6.33 7.85 -15.11
C TYR A 114 -6.00 6.37 -15.39
N CYS A 115 -6.78 5.44 -14.83
CA CYS A 115 -6.59 4.00 -15.05
C CYS A 115 -7.19 3.57 -16.40
N GLN A 116 -6.49 3.90 -17.48
CA GLN A 116 -6.87 3.58 -18.87
C GLN A 116 -5.62 3.34 -19.71
N GLU A 117 -5.76 2.55 -20.77
CA GLU A 117 -4.62 2.34 -21.69
C GLU A 117 -4.16 3.65 -22.34
N PRO A 118 -2.85 3.82 -22.53
CA PRO A 118 -1.76 2.87 -22.33
C PRO A 118 -1.11 2.94 -20.93
N VAL A 119 -1.72 3.57 -19.93
CA VAL A 119 -1.17 3.75 -18.59
C VAL A 119 -0.97 2.41 -17.88
N GLN A 120 0.20 2.22 -17.28
CA GLN A 120 0.55 1.01 -16.55
C GLN A 120 0.68 1.24 -15.03
N ALA A 121 0.89 2.48 -14.62
CA ALA A 121 0.91 2.88 -13.22
C ALA A 121 0.35 4.29 -13.05
N VAL A 122 -0.49 4.49 -12.05
CA VAL A 122 -0.99 5.80 -11.62
C VAL A 122 -0.40 6.08 -10.23
N ILE A 123 0.42 7.11 -10.12
CA ILE A 123 1.23 7.41 -8.93
C ILE A 123 0.90 8.81 -8.42
N PRO A 124 0.55 8.99 -7.15
CA PRO A 124 0.36 10.32 -6.57
C PRO A 124 1.71 11.02 -6.36
N VAL A 125 1.71 12.31 -6.59
CA VAL A 125 2.85 13.20 -6.33
C VAL A 125 2.44 14.24 -5.30
N VAL A 126 3.15 14.25 -4.18
CA VAL A 126 2.89 15.13 -3.03
C VAL A 126 4.14 15.97 -2.77
N ASN A 127 4.02 17.29 -2.80
CA ASN A 127 5.16 18.19 -2.62
C ASN A 127 6.36 17.80 -3.52
N GLY A 128 6.10 17.42 -4.77
CA GLY A 128 7.11 16.99 -5.74
C GLY A 128 7.70 15.59 -5.51
N LYS A 129 7.21 14.83 -4.51
CA LYS A 129 7.65 13.46 -4.22
C LYS A 129 6.61 12.45 -4.71
N LYS A 130 7.08 11.43 -5.42
CA LYS A 130 6.26 10.28 -5.84
C LYS A 130 6.08 9.31 -4.69
N GLU A 131 4.84 8.84 -4.49
CA GLU A 131 4.48 7.88 -3.45
C GLU A 131 4.08 6.52 -4.06
N PRO A 132 5.03 5.73 -4.57
CA PRO A 132 4.74 4.54 -5.38
C PRO A 132 4.18 3.35 -4.58
N LEU A 133 4.10 3.44 -3.25
CA LEU A 133 3.40 2.45 -2.43
C LEU A 133 1.93 2.81 -2.17
N ILE A 134 1.51 4.03 -2.55
CA ILE A 134 0.11 4.47 -2.57
C ILE A 134 -0.24 4.69 -4.04
N ALA A 135 -0.53 3.62 -4.77
CA ALA A 135 -0.57 3.68 -6.22
C ALA A 135 -1.61 2.72 -6.81
N ILE A 136 -1.91 2.88 -8.10
CA ILE A 136 -2.72 1.92 -8.84
C ILE A 136 -1.87 1.40 -10.00
N TYR A 137 -1.67 0.08 -10.04
CA TYR A 137 -0.86 -0.62 -11.03
C TYR A 137 -1.72 -1.47 -11.95
N HIS A 138 -1.49 -1.41 -13.25
CA HIS A 138 -2.06 -2.32 -14.23
C HIS A 138 -1.34 -3.68 -14.15
N HIS A 139 -2.04 -4.78 -14.46
CA HIS A 139 -1.47 -6.14 -14.38
C HIS A 139 -0.23 -6.34 -15.27
N SER A 140 -0.10 -5.57 -16.35
CA SER A 140 1.03 -5.65 -17.29
C SER A 140 2.40 -5.35 -16.66
N VAL A 141 2.44 -4.71 -15.47
CA VAL A 141 3.71 -4.47 -14.75
C VAL A 141 4.25 -5.72 -14.06
N LYS A 142 3.48 -6.81 -13.99
CA LYS A 142 3.82 -8.02 -13.24
C LYS A 142 5.13 -8.66 -13.70
N ASP A 143 5.38 -8.74 -15.01
CA ASP A 143 6.59 -9.34 -15.54
C ASP A 143 7.84 -8.52 -15.21
N SER A 144 7.75 -7.19 -15.30
CA SER A 144 8.85 -6.31 -14.90
C SER A 144 9.13 -6.39 -13.40
N LEU A 145 8.08 -6.54 -12.59
CA LEU A 145 8.18 -6.72 -11.15
C LEU A 145 8.85 -8.06 -10.79
N SER A 146 8.46 -9.15 -11.45
CA SER A 146 9.11 -10.47 -11.33
C SER A 146 10.61 -10.39 -11.66
N LEU A 147 10.96 -9.74 -12.78
CA LEU A 147 12.35 -9.56 -13.20
C LEU A 147 13.15 -8.74 -12.19
N GLN A 148 12.55 -7.69 -11.60
CA GLN A 148 13.18 -6.88 -10.56
C GLN A 148 13.50 -7.71 -9.32
N LEU A 149 12.54 -8.52 -8.87
CA LEU A 149 12.69 -9.41 -7.71
C LEU A 149 13.73 -10.51 -7.95
N SER A 150 13.75 -11.14 -9.12
CA SER A 150 14.72 -12.20 -9.47
C SER A 150 16.17 -11.69 -9.47
N ARG A 151 16.35 -10.39 -9.75
CA ARG A 151 17.65 -9.71 -9.68
C ARG A 151 18.02 -9.24 -8.27
N GLY A 152 17.22 -9.55 -7.24
CA GLY A 152 17.43 -9.13 -5.86
C GLY A 152 17.22 -7.63 -5.62
N LYS A 153 16.67 -6.89 -6.59
CA LYS A 153 16.41 -5.46 -6.47
C LYS A 153 15.10 -5.24 -5.72
N ARG A 154 15.12 -4.35 -4.68
CA ARG A 154 14.01 -4.15 -3.74
C ARG A 154 13.46 -2.73 -3.74
N SER A 155 14.07 -1.83 -4.51
CA SER A 155 13.67 -0.43 -4.55
C SER A 155 12.48 -0.21 -5.46
N VAL A 156 11.35 0.21 -4.88
CA VAL A 156 10.13 0.56 -5.62
C VAL A 156 10.39 1.75 -6.56
N HIS A 157 11.17 2.73 -6.12
CA HIS A 157 11.52 3.89 -6.95
C HIS A 157 12.39 3.54 -8.16
N GLN A 158 13.27 2.52 -8.03
CA GLN A 158 14.03 2.04 -9.19
C GLN A 158 13.15 1.28 -10.16
N TRP A 159 12.26 0.41 -9.63
CA TRP A 159 11.30 -0.32 -10.45
C TRP A 159 10.34 0.62 -11.19
N LEU A 160 9.87 1.69 -10.54
CA LEU A 160 8.99 2.67 -11.16
C LEU A 160 9.61 3.31 -12.42
N LYS A 161 10.93 3.47 -12.48
CA LYS A 161 11.66 4.00 -13.65
C LYS A 161 11.67 3.02 -14.84
N GLU A 162 11.43 1.74 -14.59
CA GLU A 162 11.38 0.69 -15.61
C GLU A 162 9.97 0.52 -16.21
N ILE A 163 8.94 1.21 -15.66
CA ILE A 163 7.57 1.20 -16.17
C ILE A 163 7.44 2.29 -17.24
N PRO A 164 7.11 1.93 -18.50
CA PRO A 164 7.11 2.91 -19.60
C PRO A 164 6.05 4.01 -19.47
N ASN A 165 4.84 3.63 -19.06
CA ASN A 165 3.68 4.51 -19.09
C ASN A 165 3.16 4.78 -17.66
N VAL A 166 3.82 5.72 -16.97
CA VAL A 166 3.44 6.17 -15.63
C VAL A 166 2.67 7.48 -15.73
N CYS A 167 1.46 7.50 -15.17
CA CYS A 167 0.69 8.72 -14.97
C CYS A 167 0.95 9.25 -13.55
N GLU A 168 1.45 10.47 -13.45
CA GLU A 168 1.71 11.18 -12.20
C GLU A 168 0.53 12.11 -11.90
N VAL A 169 -0.07 11.97 -10.72
CA VAL A 169 -1.24 12.76 -10.30
C VAL A 169 -0.85 13.64 -9.11
N ALA A 170 -0.89 14.94 -9.29
CA ALA A 170 -0.59 15.89 -8.23
C ALA A 170 -1.68 15.85 -7.13
N MET A 171 -1.24 15.81 -5.86
CA MET A 171 -2.11 15.83 -4.70
C MET A 171 -1.84 17.08 -3.88
N GLU A 172 -2.89 17.87 -3.62
CA GLU A 172 -2.79 19.10 -2.82
C GLU A 172 -2.74 18.81 -1.32
N ASN A 173 -3.48 17.79 -0.87
CA ASN A 173 -3.53 17.41 0.54
C ASN A 173 -2.46 16.39 0.87
N GLU A 174 -1.47 16.77 1.69
CA GLU A 174 -0.38 15.89 2.12
C GLU A 174 -0.75 14.96 3.28
N LYS A 175 -1.81 15.27 4.04
CA LYS A 175 -2.18 14.55 5.25
C LYS A 175 -2.37 13.03 5.04
N PRO A 176 -3.03 12.55 3.95
CA PRO A 176 -3.18 11.12 3.70
C PRO A 176 -1.86 10.36 3.53
N PHE A 177 -0.77 11.08 3.23
CA PHE A 177 0.54 10.52 2.91
C PHE A 177 1.53 10.56 4.08
N ILE A 178 1.10 11.05 5.25
CA ILE A 178 1.93 11.09 6.45
C ILE A 178 2.26 9.67 6.91
N ASN A 179 3.56 9.34 6.88
CA ASN A 179 4.07 8.06 7.37
C ASN A 179 4.28 8.10 8.89
N ILE A 180 3.75 7.11 9.58
CA ILE A 180 4.02 6.85 11.01
C ILE A 180 5.01 5.71 11.11
N ASN A 181 6.29 6.01 11.34
CA ASN A 181 7.37 5.01 11.35
C ASN A 181 7.88 4.65 12.73
N ARG A 182 7.74 5.54 13.71
CA ARG A 182 8.19 5.38 15.09
C ARG A 182 7.04 5.64 16.04
N GLN A 183 7.13 5.09 17.25
CA GLN A 183 6.19 5.37 18.33
C GLN A 183 6.09 6.87 18.61
N TRP A 184 7.22 7.57 18.58
CA TRP A 184 7.27 9.03 18.77
C TRP A 184 6.50 9.81 17.68
N ASP A 185 6.57 9.42 16.41
CA ASP A 185 5.79 10.05 15.33
C ASP A 185 4.29 9.96 15.65
N PHE A 186 3.89 8.80 16.16
CA PHE A 186 2.52 8.53 16.56
C PHE A 186 2.08 9.38 17.75
N GLU A 187 2.87 9.41 18.81
CA GLU A 187 2.60 10.18 20.04
C GLU A 187 2.52 11.68 19.74
N THR A 188 3.47 12.21 18.96
CA THR A 188 3.47 13.62 18.54
C THR A 188 2.22 13.98 17.76
N TYR A 189 1.79 13.10 16.85
CA TYR A 189 0.56 13.33 16.08
C TYR A 189 -0.69 13.35 16.99
N ILE A 190 -0.78 12.41 17.93
CA ILE A 190 -1.91 12.34 18.88
C ILE A 190 -1.92 13.56 19.82
N ALA A 191 -0.76 14.01 20.31
CA ALA A 191 -0.64 15.19 21.17
C ALA A 191 -1.13 16.46 20.45
N LYS A 192 -0.64 16.71 19.23
CA LYS A 192 -1.10 17.85 18.40
C LYS A 192 -2.61 17.84 18.16
N ARG A 193 -3.18 16.66 17.95
CA ARG A 193 -4.64 16.53 17.73
C ARG A 193 -5.47 16.80 18.98
N ARG A 194 -4.89 16.60 20.18
CA ARG A 194 -5.55 16.86 21.48
C ARG A 194 -5.35 18.29 21.98
N GLY A 195 -4.64 19.14 21.24
CA GLY A 195 -4.35 20.52 21.66
C GLY A 195 -3.47 20.59 22.91
N MET A 196 -2.56 19.61 23.08
CA MET A 196 -1.66 19.51 24.23
C MET A 196 -0.25 20.07 23.92
N ASP A 197 -0.13 20.96 22.92
CA ASP A 197 1.10 21.72 22.60
C ASP A 197 1.05 23.11 23.22
#